data_6600ccd57b75c4b56dcec03dfce890af
#
_entry.id   6600ccd57b75c4b56dcec03dfce890af
#
_cell.length_a   1.000
_cell.length_b   1.000
_cell.length_c   1.000
_cell.angle_alpha   90.00
_cell.angle_beta   90.00
_cell.angle_gamma   90.00
#
_symmetry.space_group_name_H-M   'P 1'
#
loop_
_entity.id
_entity.type
_entity.pdbx_description
1 polymer ?
#
loop_
_entity_poly.entity_id
_entity_poly.type
_entity_poly.pdbx_seq_one_letter_code
_entity_poly.pdbx_strand_id
1 'polypeptide(L)'
;MQTKVSNNSKRYIYRKNALGRDKSVMGQMTGAVKNYIKQKNEQRRLTAKEYRKTVRPIATKPVVQSMKKFNHHSQTSCFKHSVHVSYMNYIVCKKLGLDDNAAAKAGLLHDLFLYDWHGHKPEKGERMHGFEHPNKALKNAHDNFSLTRRGQRRPLTLTPPSYKETYVIVMTDKLCSVGEVLDKYFRKKYKNKKTNKIN
;
A
#
# COMPACT_ATOMS: atom_id res chain seq x y z
N MET A 1 27.31 27.14 6.00
CA MET A 1 26.68 26.06 6.81
C MET A 1 25.82 25.22 5.87
N GLN A 2 26.35 24.08 5.44
CA GLN A 2 25.61 23.16 4.54
C GLN A 2 24.94 22.11 5.41
N THR A 3 23.61 22.10 5.44
CA THR A 3 22.80 21.09 6.11
C THR A 3 22.78 19.81 5.27
N LYS A 4 23.40 18.74 5.79
CA LYS A 4 23.33 17.39 5.23
C LYS A 4 21.90 16.86 5.31
N VAL A 5 21.20 16.80 4.18
CA VAL A 5 19.92 16.10 4.06
C VAL A 5 20.19 14.58 4.11
N SER A 6 19.71 13.96 5.16
CA SER A 6 19.87 12.54 5.46
C SER A 6 19.21 11.64 4.40
N ASN A 7 20.01 10.77 3.81
CA ASN A 7 19.69 9.80 2.74
C ASN A 7 18.87 8.58 3.24
N ASN A 8 17.99 8.75 4.22
CA ASN A 8 17.30 7.64 4.90
C ASN A 8 15.96 7.19 4.29
N SER A 9 15.46 7.90 3.27
CA SER A 9 14.14 7.58 2.69
C SER A 9 14.15 6.47 1.62
N LYS A 10 15.31 6.03 1.15
CA LYS A 10 15.43 4.99 0.11
C LYS A 10 15.41 3.55 0.63
N ARG A 11 15.46 3.33 1.95
CA ARG A 11 15.59 1.98 2.56
C ARG A 11 14.30 1.33 3.06
N TYR A 12 13.17 2.03 3.10
CA TYR A 12 11.98 1.54 3.83
C TYR A 12 11.06 0.57 3.09
N ILE A 13 11.09 0.48 1.76
CA ILE A 13 10.14 -0.32 1.00
C ILE A 13 10.50 -1.82 0.93
N TYR A 14 11.73 -2.23 1.25
CA TYR A 14 12.21 -3.60 1.02
C TYR A 14 12.88 -4.32 2.21
N ARG A 15 12.83 -3.77 3.43
CA ARG A 15 13.62 -4.33 4.54
C ARG A 15 12.90 -5.33 5.46
N LYS A 16 11.70 -5.79 5.16
CA LYS A 16 10.94 -6.69 6.05
C LYS A 16 10.67 -8.12 5.55
N ASN A 17 11.25 -8.54 4.45
CA ASN A 17 11.31 -9.97 4.09
C ASN A 17 12.76 -10.48 4.01
N ALA A 18 13.67 -9.85 4.68
CA ALA A 18 14.89 -10.50 5.09
C ALA A 18 14.59 -11.20 6.42
N LEU A 19 13.94 -12.36 6.39
CA LEU A 19 14.36 -13.46 7.23
C LEU A 19 15.88 -13.46 7.15
N GLY A 20 16.56 -13.14 8.26
CA GLY A 20 18.01 -13.11 8.33
C GLY A 20 18.54 -14.34 7.61
N ARG A 21 19.18 -14.13 6.49
CA ARG A 21 19.81 -15.23 5.75
C ARG A 21 21.00 -15.64 6.59
N ASP A 22 20.75 -16.55 7.52
CA ASP A 22 21.81 -17.26 8.16
C ASP A 22 22.57 -17.99 7.05
N LYS A 23 23.81 -17.55 6.81
CA LYS A 23 24.69 -18.15 5.79
C LYS A 23 24.90 -19.63 6.03
N SER A 24 24.73 -20.11 7.28
CA SER A 24 24.83 -21.51 7.66
C SER A 24 23.68 -22.35 7.09
N VAL A 25 22.44 -21.85 7.12
CA VAL A 25 21.26 -22.54 6.56
C VAL A 25 21.34 -22.60 5.03
N MET A 26 21.82 -21.53 4.37
CA MET A 26 22.03 -21.54 2.92
C MET A 26 23.12 -22.53 2.48
N GLY A 27 24.11 -22.81 3.32
CA GLY A 27 25.15 -23.80 3.05
C GLY A 27 24.63 -25.25 2.98
N GLN A 28 23.59 -25.57 3.74
CA GLN A 28 23.03 -26.92 3.86
C GLN A 28 21.96 -27.27 2.82
N MET A 29 21.47 -26.27 2.04
CA MET A 29 20.43 -26.48 1.05
C MET A 29 20.96 -27.18 -0.19
N THR A 30 20.17 -28.17 -0.72
CA THR A 30 20.49 -28.82 -2.00
C THR A 30 20.53 -27.83 -3.16
N GLY A 31 21.28 -28.14 -4.21
CA GLY A 31 21.37 -27.30 -5.41
C GLY A 31 19.99 -26.97 -6.02
N ALA A 32 19.08 -27.94 -6.06
CA ALA A 32 17.72 -27.77 -6.54
C ALA A 32 16.95 -26.69 -5.75
N VAL A 33 17.02 -26.71 -4.43
CA VAL A 33 16.36 -25.73 -3.56
C VAL A 33 16.96 -24.34 -3.74
N LYS A 34 18.28 -24.24 -3.86
CA LYS A 34 18.97 -22.96 -4.14
C LYS A 34 18.49 -22.37 -5.47
N ASN A 35 18.42 -23.18 -6.52
CA ASN A 35 17.95 -22.76 -7.83
C ASN A 35 16.47 -22.33 -7.80
N TYR A 36 15.60 -23.06 -7.13
CA TYR A 36 14.20 -22.70 -6.95
C TYR A 36 14.05 -21.33 -6.24
N ILE A 37 14.78 -21.12 -5.14
CA ILE A 37 14.76 -19.84 -4.42
C ILE A 37 15.27 -18.70 -5.31
N LYS A 38 16.35 -18.95 -6.07
CA LYS A 38 16.90 -17.95 -7.01
C LYS A 38 15.86 -17.55 -8.07
N GLN A 39 15.21 -18.54 -8.69
CA GLN A 39 14.15 -18.29 -9.68
C GLN A 39 12.97 -17.52 -9.09
N LYS A 40 12.47 -17.90 -7.90
CA LYS A 40 11.39 -17.20 -7.21
C LYS A 40 11.77 -15.76 -6.84
N ASN A 41 12.99 -15.52 -6.41
CA ASN A 41 13.47 -14.17 -6.10
C ASN A 41 13.58 -13.31 -7.36
N GLU A 42 14.05 -13.87 -8.46
CA GLU A 42 14.13 -13.14 -9.74
C GLU A 42 12.72 -12.83 -10.26
N GLN A 43 11.79 -13.78 -10.22
CA GLN A 43 10.39 -13.54 -10.59
C GLN A 43 9.77 -12.41 -9.74
N ARG A 44 10.02 -12.38 -8.43
CA ARG A 44 9.57 -11.26 -7.56
C ARG A 44 10.18 -9.93 -7.95
N ARG A 45 11.47 -9.90 -8.31
CA ARG A 45 12.14 -8.68 -8.78
C ARG A 45 11.53 -8.15 -10.06
N LEU A 46 11.29 -9.02 -11.04
CA LEU A 46 10.66 -8.68 -12.32
C LEU A 46 9.24 -8.13 -12.09
N THR A 47 8.41 -8.84 -11.32
CA THR A 47 7.06 -8.40 -10.96
C THR A 47 7.07 -7.03 -10.29
N ALA A 48 7.99 -6.79 -9.34
CA ALA A 48 8.11 -5.50 -8.70
C ALA A 48 8.62 -4.38 -9.63
N LYS A 49 9.43 -4.72 -10.63
CA LYS A 49 9.89 -3.77 -11.67
C LYS A 49 8.73 -3.36 -12.59
N GLU A 50 7.94 -4.32 -13.05
CA GLU A 50 6.74 -4.09 -13.88
C GLU A 50 5.72 -3.23 -13.12
N TYR A 51 5.37 -3.59 -11.89
CA TYR A 51 4.50 -2.80 -11.03
C TYR A 51 4.98 -1.34 -10.93
N ARG A 52 6.27 -1.13 -10.61
CA ARG A 52 6.83 0.23 -10.50
C ARG A 52 6.70 1.01 -11.81
N LYS A 53 6.91 0.36 -12.96
CA LYS A 53 6.72 0.99 -14.28
C LYS A 53 5.27 1.46 -14.45
N THR A 54 4.30 0.64 -14.03
CA THR A 54 2.87 0.94 -14.12
C THR A 54 2.45 2.12 -13.26
N VAL A 55 2.90 2.18 -11.98
CA VAL A 55 2.39 3.17 -11.02
C VAL A 55 3.23 4.43 -10.93
N ARG A 56 4.51 4.41 -11.33
CA ARG A 56 5.43 5.55 -11.22
C ARG A 56 4.89 6.85 -11.80
N PRO A 57 4.27 6.86 -13.02
CA PRO A 57 3.76 8.11 -13.62
C PRO A 57 2.69 8.81 -12.76
N ILE A 58 1.93 8.02 -11.97
CA ILE A 58 0.89 8.51 -11.06
C ILE A 58 1.51 8.80 -9.69
N ALA A 59 2.28 7.86 -9.15
CA ALA A 59 2.86 7.95 -7.82
C ALA A 59 3.77 9.17 -7.62
N THR A 60 4.41 9.67 -8.67
CA THR A 60 5.30 10.85 -8.62
C THR A 60 4.57 12.18 -8.72
N LYS A 61 3.27 12.21 -9.01
CA LYS A 61 2.49 13.45 -9.10
C LYS A 61 2.41 14.13 -7.73
N PRO A 62 2.52 15.48 -7.66
CA PRO A 62 2.49 16.23 -6.40
C PRO A 62 1.25 15.93 -5.54
N VAL A 63 0.08 15.80 -6.17
CA VAL A 63 -1.18 15.48 -5.50
C VAL A 63 -1.14 14.12 -4.81
N VAL A 64 -0.52 13.10 -5.41
CA VAL A 64 -0.35 11.77 -4.79
C VAL A 64 0.74 11.80 -3.71
N GLN A 65 1.81 12.57 -3.94
CA GLN A 65 2.86 12.74 -2.93
C GLN A 65 2.34 13.47 -1.68
N SER A 66 1.35 14.35 -1.81
CA SER A 66 0.73 15.06 -0.67
C SER A 66 0.02 14.10 0.31
N MET A 67 -0.40 12.91 -0.12
CA MET A 67 -0.94 11.86 0.77
C MET A 67 0.04 11.45 1.88
N LYS A 68 1.31 11.76 1.77
CA LYS A 68 2.31 11.54 2.84
C LYS A 68 2.07 12.38 4.08
N LYS A 69 1.34 13.51 3.94
CA LYS A 69 1.02 14.43 5.03
C LYS A 69 -0.12 13.91 5.90
N PHE A 70 -0.93 12.99 5.39
CA PHE A 70 -2.13 12.49 6.07
C PHE A 70 -1.89 11.09 6.61
N ASN A 71 -2.32 10.87 7.85
CA ASN A 71 -2.28 9.55 8.46
C ASN A 71 -3.51 8.75 8.04
N HIS A 72 -3.28 7.45 7.71
CA HIS A 72 -4.35 6.49 7.47
C HIS A 72 -4.76 5.85 8.80
N HIS A 73 -4.17 4.73 9.15
CA HIS A 73 -4.35 4.12 10.46
C HIS A 73 -3.04 4.17 11.26
N SER A 74 -3.12 4.61 12.51
CA SER A 74 -2.00 4.58 13.45
C SER A 74 -0.84 5.53 13.06
N GLN A 75 0.29 5.01 12.58
CA GLN A 75 1.49 5.75 12.17
C GLN A 75 1.80 5.56 10.67
N THR A 76 0.89 4.96 9.92
CA THR A 76 1.05 4.75 8.49
C THR A 76 0.42 5.92 7.74
N SER A 77 1.18 6.57 6.85
CA SER A 77 0.62 7.61 5.97
C SER A 77 -0.30 7.00 4.92
N CYS A 78 -1.30 7.76 4.46
CA CYS A 78 -2.20 7.37 3.37
C CYS A 78 -1.40 6.93 2.13
N PHE A 79 -0.32 7.65 1.78
CA PHE A 79 0.55 7.26 0.67
C PHE A 79 1.14 5.85 0.84
N LYS A 80 1.67 5.54 2.02
CA LYS A 80 2.28 4.23 2.28
C LYS A 80 1.24 3.12 2.26
N HIS A 81 0.09 3.34 2.88
CA HIS A 81 -1.05 2.42 2.83
C HIS A 81 -1.46 2.16 1.38
N SER A 82 -1.74 3.22 0.61
CA SER A 82 -2.16 3.12 -0.79
C SER A 82 -1.14 2.42 -1.69
N VAL A 83 0.18 2.58 -1.44
CA VAL A 83 1.21 1.82 -2.16
C VAL A 83 1.14 0.33 -1.82
N HIS A 84 0.87 -0.05 -0.56
CA HIS A 84 0.69 -1.46 -0.18
C HIS A 84 -0.54 -2.07 -0.84
N VAL A 85 -1.70 -1.41 -0.76
CA VAL A 85 -2.94 -1.85 -1.41
C VAL A 85 -2.74 -1.98 -2.92
N SER A 86 -2.14 -0.98 -3.56
CA SER A 86 -1.81 -0.96 -4.98
C SER A 86 -0.96 -2.16 -5.41
N TYR A 87 0.09 -2.48 -4.65
CA TYR A 87 0.98 -3.61 -4.96
C TYR A 87 0.29 -4.95 -4.76
N MET A 88 -0.51 -5.10 -3.70
CA MET A 88 -1.30 -6.31 -3.47
C MET A 88 -2.33 -6.52 -4.58
N ASN A 89 -3.03 -5.46 -5.00
CA ASN A 89 -3.96 -5.52 -6.14
C ASN A 89 -3.26 -5.97 -7.42
N TYR A 90 -2.09 -5.40 -7.72
CA TYR A 90 -1.29 -5.81 -8.88
C TYR A 90 -1.01 -7.31 -8.87
N ILE A 91 -0.52 -7.83 -7.74
CA ILE A 91 -0.16 -9.26 -7.63
C ILE A 91 -1.38 -10.16 -7.71
N VAL A 92 -2.47 -9.81 -7.01
CA VAL A 92 -3.68 -10.64 -6.96
C VAL A 92 -4.36 -10.64 -8.32
N CYS A 93 -4.56 -9.48 -8.94
CA CYS A 93 -5.19 -9.37 -10.26
C CYS A 93 -4.36 -10.08 -11.34
N LYS A 94 -3.02 -9.93 -11.32
CA LYS A 94 -2.14 -10.66 -12.23
C LYS A 94 -2.28 -12.19 -12.11
N LYS A 95 -2.41 -12.70 -10.89
CA LYS A 95 -2.63 -14.14 -10.65
C LYS A 95 -4.02 -14.62 -11.09
N LEU A 96 -5.03 -13.76 -11.00
CA LEU A 96 -6.41 -14.05 -11.36
C LEU A 96 -6.71 -13.79 -12.84
N GLY A 97 -5.75 -13.33 -13.64
CA GLY A 97 -5.95 -12.95 -15.05
C GLY A 97 -6.87 -11.74 -15.23
N LEU A 98 -6.96 -10.84 -14.22
CA LEU A 98 -7.69 -9.60 -14.25
C LEU A 98 -6.78 -8.44 -14.73
N ASP A 99 -7.34 -7.24 -14.91
CA ASP A 99 -6.56 -6.05 -15.28
C ASP A 99 -5.70 -5.56 -14.08
N ASP A 100 -4.50 -6.12 -13.99
CA ASP A 100 -3.53 -5.84 -12.91
C ASP A 100 -3.04 -4.38 -12.93
N ASN A 101 -2.92 -3.78 -14.12
CA ASN A 101 -2.48 -2.41 -14.27
C ASN A 101 -3.56 -1.42 -13.83
N ALA A 102 -4.82 -1.64 -14.21
CA ALA A 102 -5.94 -0.83 -13.74
C ALA A 102 -6.12 -0.98 -12.22
N ALA A 103 -6.07 -2.21 -11.69
CA ALA A 103 -6.19 -2.49 -10.27
C ALA A 103 -5.06 -1.83 -9.44
N ALA A 104 -3.81 -1.86 -9.94
CA ALA A 104 -2.69 -1.18 -9.30
C ALA A 104 -2.90 0.34 -9.22
N LYS A 105 -3.31 0.97 -10.32
CA LYS A 105 -3.56 2.42 -10.37
C LYS A 105 -4.74 2.81 -9.47
N ALA A 106 -5.83 2.07 -9.52
CA ALA A 106 -7.01 2.31 -8.68
C ALA A 106 -6.68 2.11 -7.19
N GLY A 107 -5.92 1.07 -6.84
CA GLY A 107 -5.45 0.85 -5.47
C GLY A 107 -4.50 1.94 -4.97
N LEU A 108 -3.74 2.61 -5.84
CA LEU A 108 -2.93 3.75 -5.44
C LEU A 108 -3.76 5.01 -5.16
N LEU A 109 -4.89 5.16 -5.83
CA LEU A 109 -5.73 6.35 -5.78
C LEU A 109 -6.97 6.20 -4.87
N HIS A 110 -7.24 5.00 -4.33
CA HIS A 110 -8.48 4.71 -3.61
C HIS A 110 -8.69 5.60 -2.37
N ASP A 111 -7.61 6.04 -1.74
CA ASP A 111 -7.59 6.89 -0.56
C ASP A 111 -7.07 8.32 -0.82
N LEU A 112 -7.25 8.84 -2.05
CA LEU A 112 -6.83 10.18 -2.42
C LEU A 112 -7.81 11.25 -1.88
N PHE A 113 -8.17 11.19 -0.58
CA PHE A 113 -9.13 12.12 0.04
C PHE A 113 -8.50 13.44 0.52
N LEU A 114 -7.17 13.52 0.72
CA LEU A 114 -6.38 14.75 0.92
C LEU A 114 -6.78 15.64 2.11
N TYR A 115 -7.25 15.06 3.22
CA TYR A 115 -7.52 15.78 4.46
C TYR A 115 -7.22 14.91 5.69
N ASP A 116 -7.01 15.55 6.85
CA ASP A 116 -6.82 14.83 8.10
C ASP A 116 -8.18 14.45 8.70
N TRP A 117 -8.59 13.22 8.49
CA TRP A 117 -9.88 12.71 8.94
C TRP A 117 -9.96 12.49 10.46
N HIS A 118 -8.82 12.42 11.18
CA HIS A 118 -8.80 12.26 12.62
C HIS A 118 -9.23 13.55 13.34
N GLY A 119 -8.90 14.71 12.77
CA GLY A 119 -9.30 16.02 13.30
C GLY A 119 -10.51 16.66 12.60
N HIS A 120 -10.99 16.04 11.52
CA HIS A 120 -12.09 16.57 10.71
C HIS A 120 -13.42 16.47 11.45
N LYS A 121 -14.08 17.62 11.64
CA LYS A 121 -15.47 17.69 12.10
C LYS A 121 -16.38 17.70 10.90
N PRO A 122 -17.34 16.77 10.76
CA PRO A 122 -18.26 16.75 9.61
C PRO A 122 -19.02 18.07 9.51
N GLU A 123 -19.10 18.60 8.30
CA GLU A 123 -19.98 19.74 7.99
C GLU A 123 -21.45 19.32 8.00
N LYS A 124 -22.36 20.31 8.08
CA LYS A 124 -23.81 20.04 8.07
C LYS A 124 -24.20 19.29 6.78
N GLY A 125 -24.67 18.05 6.94
CA GLY A 125 -25.03 17.17 5.81
C GLY A 125 -23.91 16.25 5.32
N GLU A 126 -22.69 16.38 5.85
CA GLU A 126 -21.58 15.47 5.55
C GLU A 126 -21.76 14.15 6.32
N ARG A 127 -21.56 13.01 5.62
CA ARG A 127 -21.59 11.69 6.26
C ARG A 127 -20.28 11.41 6.97
N MET A 128 -20.25 10.38 7.83
CA MET A 128 -19.03 9.94 8.49
C MET A 128 -17.93 9.60 7.45
N HIS A 129 -16.68 9.82 7.82
CA HIS A 129 -15.51 9.62 6.97
C HIS A 129 -15.54 8.30 6.18
N GLY A 130 -15.93 7.19 6.81
CA GLY A 130 -16.00 5.88 6.16
C GLY A 130 -16.92 5.82 4.92
N PHE A 131 -17.91 6.71 4.82
CA PHE A 131 -18.82 6.81 3.68
C PHE A 131 -18.42 7.91 2.68
N GLU A 132 -17.73 8.95 3.15
CA GLU A 132 -17.37 10.12 2.34
C GLU A 132 -16.00 10.00 1.67
N HIS A 133 -15.02 9.32 2.32
CA HIS A 133 -13.67 9.26 1.76
C HIS A 133 -13.60 8.66 0.34
N PRO A 134 -14.39 7.62 -0.04
CA PRO A 134 -14.34 7.12 -1.41
C PRO A 134 -14.84 8.13 -2.44
N ASN A 135 -15.83 8.95 -2.07
CA ASN A 135 -16.37 10.01 -2.95
C ASN A 135 -15.32 11.13 -3.13
N LYS A 136 -14.70 11.56 -2.04
CA LYS A 136 -13.64 12.58 -2.06
C LYS A 136 -12.42 12.09 -2.82
N ALA A 137 -12.01 10.84 -2.60
CA ALA A 137 -10.91 10.23 -3.34
C ALA A 137 -11.21 10.12 -4.84
N LEU A 138 -12.41 9.70 -5.22
CA LEU A 138 -12.84 9.63 -6.62
C LEU A 138 -12.85 11.01 -7.28
N LYS A 139 -13.40 12.02 -6.61
CA LYS A 139 -13.40 13.39 -7.10
C LYS A 139 -11.98 13.90 -7.34
N ASN A 140 -11.10 13.79 -6.34
CA ASN A 140 -9.72 14.22 -6.46
C ASN A 140 -8.96 13.45 -7.54
N ALA A 141 -9.24 12.15 -7.70
CA ALA A 141 -8.65 11.36 -8.78
C ALA A 141 -9.17 11.80 -10.15
N HIS A 142 -10.46 12.12 -10.29
CA HIS A 142 -11.05 12.63 -11.53
C HIS A 142 -10.47 14.00 -11.91
N ASP A 143 -10.33 14.90 -10.94
CA ASP A 143 -9.85 16.27 -11.17
C ASP A 143 -8.35 16.32 -11.57
N ASN A 144 -7.57 15.31 -11.22
CA ASN A 144 -6.13 15.27 -11.44
C ASN A 144 -5.67 14.24 -12.49
N PHE A 145 -6.54 13.31 -12.90
CA PHE A 145 -6.20 12.23 -13.82
C PHE A 145 -7.32 11.95 -14.82
N SER A 146 -6.96 11.64 -16.06
CA SER A 146 -7.90 11.13 -17.06
C SER A 146 -8.29 9.69 -16.70
N LEU A 147 -9.38 9.53 -15.95
CA LEU A 147 -9.85 8.23 -15.53
C LEU A 147 -10.66 7.54 -16.63
N THR A 148 -10.43 6.26 -16.85
CA THR A 148 -11.31 5.42 -17.66
C THR A 148 -12.64 5.18 -16.93
N ARG A 149 -13.68 4.72 -17.67
CA ARG A 149 -14.98 4.34 -17.05
C ARG A 149 -14.82 3.38 -15.87
N ARG A 150 -13.82 2.47 -15.89
CA ARG A 150 -13.51 1.57 -14.78
C ARG A 150 -12.97 2.32 -13.56
N GLY A 151 -12.14 3.35 -13.76
CA GLY A 151 -11.61 4.18 -12.67
C GLY A 151 -12.61 5.18 -12.09
N GLN A 152 -13.70 5.45 -12.80
CA GLN A 152 -14.76 6.39 -12.35
C GLN A 152 -15.83 5.74 -11.47
N ARG A 153 -15.90 4.40 -11.41
CA ARG A 153 -16.88 3.71 -10.57
C ARG A 153 -16.35 3.53 -9.15
N ARG A 154 -17.17 3.92 -8.18
CA ARG A 154 -16.87 3.97 -6.76
C ARG A 154 -16.44 2.61 -6.22
N PRO A 155 -15.33 2.51 -5.49
CA PRO A 155 -14.88 1.24 -4.90
C PRO A 155 -15.75 0.76 -3.74
N LEU A 156 -16.54 1.61 -3.09
CA LEU A 156 -17.39 1.17 -1.98
C LEU A 156 -18.55 2.15 -1.71
N THR A 157 -19.72 1.81 -2.20
CA THR A 157 -20.98 2.28 -1.65
C THR A 157 -21.89 1.07 -1.52
N LEU A 158 -23.06 1.21 -0.93
CA LEU A 158 -24.07 0.17 -0.71
C LEU A 158 -24.47 -0.64 -1.98
N THR A 159 -23.92 -0.33 -3.15
CA THR A 159 -24.10 -1.07 -4.38
C THR A 159 -22.92 -2.01 -4.64
N PRO A 160 -23.16 -3.27 -5.05
CA PRO A 160 -22.10 -4.21 -5.39
C PRO A 160 -21.15 -3.64 -6.46
N PRO A 161 -19.84 -3.85 -6.35
CA PRO A 161 -18.89 -3.45 -7.38
C PRO A 161 -19.22 -4.07 -8.74
N SER A 162 -19.16 -3.28 -9.80
CA SER A 162 -19.45 -3.75 -11.18
C SER A 162 -18.26 -4.47 -11.82
N TYR A 163 -17.06 -4.37 -11.23
CA TYR A 163 -15.83 -4.94 -11.77
C TYR A 163 -15.18 -5.85 -10.73
N LYS A 164 -14.63 -6.98 -11.19
CA LYS A 164 -13.93 -7.96 -10.33
C LYS A 164 -12.72 -7.34 -9.62
N GLU A 165 -12.01 -6.45 -10.30
CA GLU A 165 -10.88 -5.71 -9.75
C GLU A 165 -11.28 -4.88 -8.52
N THR A 166 -12.49 -4.33 -8.49
CA THR A 166 -12.98 -3.54 -7.35
C THR A 166 -13.18 -4.41 -6.10
N TYR A 167 -13.65 -5.65 -6.24
CA TYR A 167 -13.69 -6.59 -5.10
C TYR A 167 -12.29 -6.88 -4.56
N VAL A 168 -11.30 -7.05 -5.46
CA VAL A 168 -9.90 -7.24 -5.05
C VAL A 168 -9.40 -6.03 -4.27
N ILE A 169 -9.70 -4.79 -4.72
CA ILE A 169 -9.29 -3.56 -4.03
C ILE A 169 -9.90 -3.51 -2.63
N VAL A 170 -11.19 -3.74 -2.48
CA VAL A 170 -11.87 -3.74 -1.18
C VAL A 170 -11.27 -4.76 -0.22
N MET A 171 -11.03 -5.96 -0.71
CA MET A 171 -10.45 -7.04 0.11
C MET A 171 -9.01 -6.71 0.53
N THR A 172 -8.17 -6.27 -0.40
CA THR A 172 -6.76 -5.95 -0.12
C THR A 172 -6.62 -4.73 0.77
N ASP A 173 -7.48 -3.72 0.64
CA ASP A 173 -7.55 -2.57 1.55
C ASP A 173 -7.77 -3.05 3.00
N LYS A 174 -8.79 -3.88 3.24
CA LYS A 174 -9.07 -4.41 4.58
C LYS A 174 -7.92 -5.25 5.12
N LEU A 175 -7.34 -6.12 4.30
CA LEU A 175 -6.19 -6.94 4.70
C LEU A 175 -4.95 -6.09 5.04
N CYS A 176 -4.67 -5.05 4.25
CA CYS A 176 -3.57 -4.13 4.53
C CYS A 176 -3.80 -3.34 5.82
N SER A 177 -5.02 -2.83 6.04
CA SER A 177 -5.41 -2.11 7.25
C SER A 177 -5.25 -2.97 8.50
N VAL A 178 -5.76 -4.21 8.48
CA VAL A 178 -5.59 -5.18 9.59
C VAL A 178 -4.11 -5.48 9.82
N GLY A 179 -3.34 -5.72 8.77
CA GLY A 179 -1.90 -5.98 8.86
C GLY A 179 -1.12 -4.82 9.49
N GLU A 180 -1.49 -3.58 9.20
CA GLU A 180 -0.87 -2.38 9.76
C GLU A 180 -1.18 -2.23 11.27
N VAL A 181 -2.40 -2.51 11.68
CA VAL A 181 -2.82 -2.50 13.10
C VAL A 181 -2.09 -3.59 13.88
N LEU A 182 -2.03 -4.81 13.35
CA LEU A 182 -1.31 -5.93 13.97
C LEU A 182 0.19 -5.67 14.09
N ASP A 183 0.83 -5.11 13.05
CA ASP A 183 2.27 -4.75 13.09
C ASP A 183 2.55 -3.74 14.23
N LYS A 184 1.67 -2.76 14.42
CA LYS A 184 1.77 -1.81 15.54
C LYS A 184 1.66 -2.50 16.89
N TYR A 185 0.67 -3.39 17.05
CA TYR A 185 0.45 -4.14 18.28
C TYR A 185 1.68 -4.97 18.66
N PHE A 186 2.20 -5.76 17.73
CA PHE A 186 3.37 -6.59 17.96
C PHE A 186 4.63 -5.78 18.25
N ARG A 187 4.87 -4.67 17.55
CA ARG A 187 6.02 -3.78 17.83
C ARG A 187 5.95 -3.19 19.21
N LYS A 188 4.77 -2.76 19.68
CA LYS A 188 4.58 -2.23 21.04
C LYS A 188 4.90 -3.32 22.08
N LYS A 189 4.40 -4.54 21.87
CA LYS A 189 4.64 -5.69 22.76
C LYS A 189 6.14 -6.06 22.88
N TYR A 190 6.86 -6.04 21.73
CA TYR A 190 8.30 -6.34 21.73
C TYR A 190 9.14 -5.22 22.35
N LYS A 191 8.79 -3.94 22.17
CA LYS A 191 9.46 -2.84 22.86
C LYS A 191 9.32 -2.94 24.38
N ASN A 192 8.12 -3.17 24.88
CA ASN A 192 7.86 -3.30 26.31
C ASN A 192 8.62 -4.50 26.95
N LYS A 193 8.72 -5.64 26.22
CA LYS A 193 9.52 -6.78 26.70
C LYS A 193 11.02 -6.47 26.80
N LYS A 194 11.54 -5.58 25.95
CA LYS A 194 12.96 -5.21 25.95
C LYS A 194 13.27 -4.25 27.11
N THR A 195 12.36 -3.33 27.45
CA THR A 195 12.50 -2.41 28.59
C THR A 195 12.44 -3.13 29.93
N ASN A 196 11.52 -4.10 30.07
CA ASN A 196 11.38 -4.90 31.31
C ASN A 196 12.49 -5.94 31.52
N LYS A 197 13.42 -6.13 30.57
CA LYS A 197 14.60 -7.01 30.76
C LYS A 197 15.87 -6.24 31.14
N ILE A 198 15.82 -4.92 31.17
CA ILE A 198 16.96 -4.04 31.46
C ILE A 198 16.83 -3.42 32.87
N ASN A 199 15.66 -3.56 33.50
CA ASN A 199 15.42 -3.30 34.92
C ASN A 199 15.34 -4.62 35.71
#